data_0c994777158fce668332ece607d41752
#
_entry.id   0c994777158fce668332ece607d41752
#
_cell.length_a   1.000
_cell.length_b   1.000
_cell.length_c   1.000
_cell.angle_alpha   90.00
_cell.angle_beta   90.00
_cell.angle_gamma   90.00
#
_symmetry.space_group_name_H-M   'P 1'
#
loop_
_entity.id
_entity.type
_entity.pdbx_description
1 polymer ?
#
loop_
_entity_poly.entity_id
_entity_poly.type
_entity_poly.pdbx_seq_one_letter_code
_entity_poly.pdbx_strand_id
1 'polypeptide(L)'
;MIFAGQVTMIKATLLIQSIFNRWLSCLLIILTLSSSISLFFIVTRIQESVKTSFQNTVAGVDSVVAARGGDLQILLNTVFLIGQPSQTIEWETFKNVQSMEDVNFSIPITLGDSHKGYKVVGTNNEYFEKIKYSRKKSVELAQGKSFSGVFDVVLGSVVAEKLDYSLGDNIGISHGLSEVGITHSFTNSDDAHDEHDDHENTAGFTVAGILAPTGTPIDNAVYIHINGYEAVHKGWIGGQKVVDVSSKDILEADLEPKTISAILVSLKNRTKLFQFQREINSYKSEALTAVIPGISLSRLWKLTGNVDKAFKIITAFIILIALLGMMSMTIASLNSRRREMAILRSVGASPLNIVGLLLSESVIISIFSCVLGYILMIFIFYFGKTYLENNYGIFLEGYSLKNYDIKIIVVIVITSLLATIIPAIQIYRNTLRDGLDVKS
;
A
#
# COMPACT_ATOMS: atom_id res chain seq x y z
N MET A 1 -54.33 -2.81 -18.30
CA MET A 1 -52.93 -2.35 -18.43
C MET A 1 -52.79 -0.83 -18.39
N ILE A 2 -53.63 -0.03 -19.00
CA ILE A 2 -53.53 1.45 -19.04
C ILE A 2 -53.67 2.10 -17.66
N PHE A 3 -54.57 1.63 -16.79
CA PHE A 3 -54.77 2.14 -15.42
C PHE A 3 -53.58 1.91 -14.50
N ALA A 4 -52.84 0.81 -14.63
CA ALA A 4 -51.65 0.52 -13.83
C ALA A 4 -50.47 1.45 -14.19
N GLY A 5 -50.33 1.81 -15.46
CA GLY A 5 -49.32 2.76 -15.94
C GLY A 5 -49.57 4.21 -15.45
N GLN A 6 -50.82 4.66 -15.42
CA GLN A 6 -51.17 5.99 -14.91
C GLN A 6 -50.92 6.11 -13.39
N VAL A 7 -51.22 5.08 -12.60
CA VAL A 7 -50.99 5.06 -11.14
C VAL A 7 -49.51 5.07 -10.83
N THR A 8 -48.68 4.36 -11.58
CA THR A 8 -47.22 4.38 -11.43
C THR A 8 -46.60 5.74 -11.81
N MET A 9 -47.08 6.37 -12.86
CA MET A 9 -46.64 7.68 -13.31
C MET A 9 -46.97 8.79 -12.29
N ILE A 10 -48.18 8.76 -11.70
CA ILE A 10 -48.59 9.69 -10.63
C ILE A 10 -47.71 9.50 -9.37
N LYS A 11 -47.44 8.25 -8.97
CA LYS A 11 -46.53 7.96 -7.83
C LYS A 11 -45.13 8.48 -8.06
N ALA A 12 -44.55 8.31 -9.26
CA ALA A 12 -43.26 8.81 -9.61
C ALA A 12 -43.17 10.36 -9.58
N THR A 13 -44.20 11.04 -10.10
CA THR A 13 -44.28 12.51 -10.08
C THR A 13 -44.37 13.05 -8.65
N LEU A 14 -45.20 12.43 -7.80
CA LEU A 14 -45.32 12.79 -6.39
C LEU A 14 -44.00 12.59 -5.63
N LEU A 15 -43.25 11.52 -5.95
CA LEU A 15 -41.97 11.20 -5.34
C LEU A 15 -40.89 12.24 -5.69
N ILE A 16 -40.82 12.64 -6.96
CA ILE A 16 -39.91 13.67 -7.43
C ILE A 16 -40.27 15.02 -6.80
N GLN A 17 -41.51 15.41 -6.78
CA GLN A 17 -41.96 16.67 -6.14
C GLN A 17 -41.69 16.68 -4.63
N SER A 18 -41.85 15.55 -3.92
CA SER A 18 -41.54 15.40 -2.51
C SER A 18 -40.06 15.61 -2.22
N ILE A 19 -39.16 15.07 -3.08
CA ILE A 19 -37.73 15.25 -2.99
C ILE A 19 -37.34 16.73 -3.24
N PHE A 20 -37.89 17.33 -4.28
CA PHE A 20 -37.63 18.74 -4.63
C PHE A 20 -38.11 19.72 -3.55
N ASN A 21 -39.23 19.48 -2.92
CA ASN A 21 -39.74 20.34 -1.85
C ASN A 21 -38.83 20.38 -0.62
N ARG A 22 -37.93 19.38 -0.47
CA ARG A 22 -36.98 19.23 0.63
C ARG A 22 -35.56 18.96 0.13
N TRP A 23 -35.24 19.58 -0.98
CA TRP A 23 -33.96 19.36 -1.64
C TRP A 23 -32.75 19.50 -0.70
N LEU A 24 -32.80 20.47 0.26
CA LEU A 24 -31.70 20.70 1.21
C LEU A 24 -31.52 19.51 2.18
N SER A 25 -32.62 18.98 2.73
CA SER A 25 -32.56 17.80 3.61
C SER A 25 -32.11 16.55 2.86
N CYS A 26 -32.64 16.33 1.66
CA CYS A 26 -32.22 15.22 0.81
C CYS A 26 -30.75 15.34 0.40
N LEU A 27 -30.29 16.56 0.07
CA LEU A 27 -28.90 16.83 -0.26
C LEU A 27 -27.96 16.49 0.91
N LEU A 28 -28.30 16.92 2.13
CA LEU A 28 -27.51 16.62 3.33
C LEU A 28 -27.43 15.10 3.60
N ILE A 29 -28.55 14.38 3.44
CA ILE A 29 -28.57 12.91 3.57
C ILE A 29 -27.67 12.28 2.49
N ILE A 30 -27.79 12.72 1.25
CA ILE A 30 -26.98 12.20 0.13
C ILE A 30 -25.51 12.48 0.38
N LEU A 31 -25.14 13.70 0.80
CA LEU A 31 -23.73 14.05 1.08
C LEU A 31 -23.16 13.24 2.24
N THR A 32 -23.86 13.11 3.35
CA THR A 32 -23.38 12.34 4.51
C THR A 32 -23.24 10.86 4.18
N LEU A 33 -24.22 10.28 3.52
CA LEU A 33 -24.20 8.87 3.13
C LEU A 33 -23.15 8.61 2.04
N SER A 34 -23.06 9.47 1.02
CA SER A 34 -22.04 9.32 -0.05
C SER A 34 -20.62 9.48 0.46
N SER A 35 -20.37 10.43 1.39
CA SER A 35 -19.06 10.58 2.01
C SER A 35 -18.66 9.35 2.82
N SER A 36 -19.58 8.77 3.57
CA SER A 36 -19.34 7.55 4.35
C SER A 36 -19.09 6.34 3.46
N ILE A 37 -19.85 6.21 2.36
CA ILE A 37 -19.67 5.14 1.36
C ILE A 37 -18.34 5.32 0.63
N SER A 38 -18.00 6.55 0.25
CA SER A 38 -16.73 6.87 -0.38
C SER A 38 -15.55 6.49 0.53
N LEU A 39 -15.61 6.86 1.81
CA LEU A 39 -14.58 6.51 2.79
C LEU A 39 -14.44 4.99 2.95
N PHE A 40 -15.57 4.25 2.97
CA PHE A 40 -15.55 2.79 2.99
C PHE A 40 -14.80 2.21 1.79
N PHE A 41 -15.11 2.66 0.57
CA PHE A 41 -14.43 2.19 -0.63
C PHE A 41 -12.97 2.60 -0.66
N ILE A 42 -12.63 3.83 -0.26
CA ILE A 42 -11.25 4.32 -0.18
C ILE A 42 -10.42 3.43 0.74
N VAL A 43 -10.88 3.19 1.97
CA VAL A 43 -10.16 2.35 2.94
C VAL A 43 -9.97 0.93 2.40
N THR A 44 -11.01 0.33 1.85
CA THR A 44 -10.96 -1.03 1.29
C THR A 44 -9.97 -1.11 0.11
N ARG A 45 -9.97 -0.12 -0.77
CA ARG A 45 -9.05 -0.08 -1.93
C ARG A 45 -7.61 0.16 -1.52
N ILE A 46 -7.36 1.07 -0.57
CA ILE A 46 -6.01 1.30 -0.05
C ILE A 46 -5.47 0.01 0.58
N GLN A 47 -6.25 -0.68 1.42
CA GLN A 47 -5.83 -1.96 2.01
C GLN A 47 -5.47 -3.01 0.96
N GLU A 48 -6.29 -3.15 -0.08
CA GLU A 48 -6.04 -4.08 -1.18
C GLU A 48 -4.78 -3.68 -1.96
N SER A 49 -4.63 -2.38 -2.25
CA SER A 49 -3.46 -1.86 -2.98
C SER A 49 -2.17 -2.01 -2.18
N VAL A 50 -2.16 -1.70 -0.89
CA VAL A 50 -1.01 -1.90 0.00
C VAL A 50 -0.60 -3.38 -0.01
N LYS A 51 -1.55 -4.30 0.17
CA LYS A 51 -1.27 -5.73 0.15
C LYS A 51 -0.68 -6.18 -1.19
N THR A 52 -1.25 -5.72 -2.30
CA THR A 52 -0.80 -6.07 -3.64
C THR A 52 0.57 -5.47 -3.95
N SER A 53 0.81 -4.20 -3.59
CA SER A 53 2.11 -3.54 -3.76
C SER A 53 3.20 -4.28 -2.98
N PHE A 54 2.92 -4.66 -1.74
CA PHE A 54 3.85 -5.41 -0.91
C PHE A 54 4.17 -6.80 -1.48
N GLN A 55 3.16 -7.50 -2.00
CA GLN A 55 3.35 -8.81 -2.64
C GLN A 55 4.13 -8.74 -3.96
N ASN A 56 4.04 -7.61 -4.64
CA ASN A 56 4.65 -7.40 -5.95
C ASN A 56 5.98 -6.63 -5.89
N THR A 57 6.51 -6.35 -4.70
CA THR A 57 7.78 -5.61 -4.54
C THR A 57 8.93 -6.31 -5.24
N VAL A 58 8.94 -7.65 -5.27
CA VAL A 58 9.94 -8.47 -5.97
C VAL A 58 9.23 -9.43 -6.91
N ALA A 59 8.75 -8.89 -8.02
CA ALA A 59 8.20 -9.72 -9.09
C ALA A 59 9.35 -10.29 -9.95
N GLY A 60 9.29 -11.58 -10.24
CA GLY A 60 10.31 -12.25 -11.06
C GLY A 60 11.37 -13.01 -10.28
N VAL A 61 11.45 -12.82 -8.95
CA VAL A 61 12.25 -13.65 -8.06
C VAL A 61 11.37 -14.75 -7.47
N ASP A 62 11.77 -15.98 -7.65
CA ASP A 62 11.01 -17.14 -7.18
C ASP A 62 11.46 -17.57 -5.77
N SER A 63 12.75 -17.38 -5.44
CA SER A 63 13.32 -17.70 -4.13
C SER A 63 14.40 -16.69 -3.72
N VAL A 64 14.52 -16.43 -2.42
CA VAL A 64 15.63 -15.72 -1.80
C VAL A 64 16.41 -16.71 -0.98
N VAL A 65 17.69 -16.90 -1.29
CA VAL A 65 18.59 -17.79 -0.57
C VAL A 65 19.50 -16.94 0.33
N ALA A 66 19.58 -17.30 1.60
CA ALA A 66 20.45 -16.63 2.57
C ALA A 66 20.96 -17.64 3.61
N ALA A 67 21.86 -17.21 4.49
CA ALA A 67 22.24 -18.01 5.64
C ALA A 67 21.03 -18.40 6.49
N ARG A 68 21.12 -19.50 7.22
CA ARG A 68 20.00 -20.07 7.99
C ARG A 68 19.38 -19.03 8.93
N GLY A 69 18.11 -18.77 8.71
CA GLY A 69 17.34 -17.77 9.47
C GLY A 69 15.85 -17.90 9.31
N GLY A 70 15.11 -17.00 9.92
CA GLY A 70 13.66 -16.92 9.77
C GLY A 70 13.24 -16.38 8.39
N ASP A 71 12.31 -17.05 7.71
CA ASP A 71 11.83 -16.68 6.37
C ASP A 71 11.47 -15.19 6.27
N LEU A 72 10.72 -14.68 7.26
CA LEU A 72 10.27 -13.29 7.26
C LEU A 72 11.43 -12.32 7.48
N GLN A 73 12.37 -12.64 8.38
CA GLN A 73 13.54 -11.83 8.66
C GLN A 73 14.42 -11.71 7.40
N ILE A 74 14.67 -12.80 6.70
CA ILE A 74 15.42 -12.83 5.44
C ILE A 74 14.77 -11.88 4.42
N LEU A 75 13.45 -11.97 4.24
CA LEU A 75 12.73 -11.09 3.31
C LEU A 75 12.77 -9.62 3.73
N LEU A 76 12.54 -9.33 5.01
CA LEU A 76 12.58 -7.95 5.51
C LEU A 76 13.94 -7.34 5.28
N ASN A 77 15.01 -8.08 5.51
CA ASN A 77 16.38 -7.56 5.33
C ASN A 77 16.75 -7.38 3.86
N THR A 78 16.48 -8.40 3.02
CA THR A 78 17.02 -8.45 1.65
C THR A 78 16.13 -7.78 0.61
N VAL A 79 14.81 -7.82 0.80
CA VAL A 79 13.82 -7.31 -0.16
C VAL A 79 13.25 -5.97 0.30
N PHE A 80 12.93 -5.86 1.58
CA PHE A 80 12.34 -4.63 2.12
C PHE A 80 13.38 -3.68 2.73
N LEU A 81 14.64 -4.10 2.81
CA LEU A 81 15.76 -3.34 3.34
C LEU A 81 15.53 -2.87 4.79
N ILE A 82 14.74 -3.63 5.56
CA ILE A 82 14.41 -3.37 6.96
C ILE A 82 15.26 -4.28 7.86
N GLY A 83 15.99 -3.71 8.82
CA GLY A 83 16.89 -4.46 9.69
C GLY A 83 18.25 -4.73 9.03
N GLN A 84 19.04 -5.61 9.62
CA GLN A 84 20.35 -6.03 9.10
C GLN A 84 20.41 -7.54 8.94
N PRO A 85 21.16 -8.05 7.95
CA PRO A 85 21.42 -9.48 7.85
C PRO A 85 22.28 -9.90 9.05
N SER A 86 21.89 -11.01 9.68
CA SER A 86 22.61 -11.54 10.86
C SER A 86 23.83 -12.38 10.49
N GLN A 87 23.86 -12.92 9.28
CA GLN A 87 24.91 -13.78 8.76
C GLN A 87 25.03 -13.60 7.26
N THR A 88 26.21 -13.90 6.74
CA THR A 88 26.54 -13.92 5.32
C THR A 88 26.72 -15.35 4.84
N ILE A 89 26.73 -15.54 3.51
CA ILE A 89 27.03 -16.79 2.82
C ILE A 89 28.26 -16.63 1.95
N GLU A 90 28.99 -17.70 1.73
CA GLU A 90 30.21 -17.67 0.95
C GLU A 90 29.97 -17.38 -0.53
N TRP A 91 30.88 -16.67 -1.17
CA TRP A 91 30.80 -16.37 -2.60
C TRP A 91 30.82 -17.64 -3.48
N GLU A 92 31.52 -18.66 -3.03
CA GLU A 92 31.53 -19.96 -3.70
C GLU A 92 30.14 -20.61 -3.73
N THR A 93 29.39 -20.46 -2.64
CA THR A 93 27.99 -20.90 -2.58
C THR A 93 27.13 -20.19 -3.62
N PHE A 94 27.35 -18.88 -3.83
CA PHE A 94 26.66 -18.14 -4.90
C PHE A 94 26.98 -18.75 -6.27
N LYS A 95 28.24 -19.01 -6.60
CA LYS A 95 28.66 -19.62 -7.86
C LYS A 95 28.03 -21.00 -8.06
N ASN A 96 27.97 -21.79 -7.00
CA ASN A 96 27.35 -23.11 -7.02
C ASN A 96 25.83 -23.03 -7.29
N VAL A 97 25.13 -22.12 -6.61
CA VAL A 97 23.68 -21.88 -6.83
C VAL A 97 23.42 -21.36 -8.25
N GLN A 98 24.26 -20.45 -8.74
CA GLN A 98 24.16 -19.93 -10.11
C GLN A 98 24.31 -21.03 -11.18
N SER A 99 25.16 -22.03 -10.92
CA SER A 99 25.43 -23.13 -11.84
C SER A 99 24.38 -24.23 -11.84
N MET A 100 23.38 -24.19 -10.92
CA MET A 100 22.31 -25.20 -10.87
C MET A 100 21.48 -25.21 -12.14
N GLU A 101 21.15 -26.38 -12.65
CA GLU A 101 20.45 -26.56 -13.93
C GLU A 101 19.08 -25.84 -13.99
N ASP A 102 18.36 -25.81 -12.88
CA ASP A 102 17.02 -25.23 -12.78
C ASP A 102 17.01 -23.70 -12.59
N VAL A 103 18.18 -23.08 -12.35
CA VAL A 103 18.31 -21.64 -12.16
C VAL A 103 18.30 -20.93 -13.52
N ASN A 104 17.44 -19.92 -13.64
CA ASN A 104 17.34 -19.04 -14.79
C ASN A 104 18.30 -17.85 -14.67
N PHE A 105 18.25 -17.18 -13.52
CA PHE A 105 19.22 -16.17 -13.12
C PHE A 105 19.37 -16.14 -11.60
N SER A 106 20.51 -15.65 -11.13
CA SER A 106 20.79 -15.43 -9.73
C SER A 106 21.51 -14.09 -9.54
N ILE A 107 21.04 -13.29 -8.61
CA ILE A 107 21.57 -11.95 -8.35
C ILE A 107 22.11 -11.92 -6.94
N PRO A 108 23.40 -11.57 -6.73
CA PRO A 108 23.97 -11.44 -5.41
C PRO A 108 23.54 -10.13 -4.77
N ILE A 109 23.27 -10.17 -3.47
CA ILE A 109 22.93 -9.00 -2.66
C ILE A 109 23.85 -8.97 -1.44
N THR A 110 24.54 -7.86 -1.24
CA THR A 110 25.32 -7.59 -0.05
C THR A 110 24.77 -6.37 0.66
N LEU A 111 24.65 -6.46 1.98
CA LEU A 111 24.06 -5.44 2.84
C LEU A 111 24.92 -5.30 4.08
N GLY A 112 24.98 -4.12 4.67
CA GLY A 112 25.74 -3.88 5.91
C GLY A 112 26.11 -2.41 6.08
N ASP A 113 26.25 -1.71 4.98
CA ASP A 113 26.64 -0.31 4.93
C ASP A 113 25.46 0.63 4.78
N SER A 114 25.73 1.91 5.00
CA SER A 114 24.73 2.97 4.87
C SER A 114 25.33 4.24 4.28
N HIS A 115 24.48 5.09 3.73
CA HIS A 115 24.81 6.44 3.31
C HIS A 115 23.73 7.39 3.85
N LYS A 116 24.09 8.27 4.77
CA LYS A 116 23.18 9.24 5.41
C LYS A 116 21.83 8.61 5.84
N GLY A 117 21.90 7.42 6.46
CA GLY A 117 20.73 6.68 6.94
C GLY A 117 20.03 5.81 5.89
N TYR A 118 20.41 5.87 4.62
CA TYR A 118 19.91 4.97 3.58
C TYR A 118 20.77 3.72 3.46
N LYS A 119 20.15 2.59 3.19
CA LYS A 119 20.86 1.31 3.00
C LYS A 119 21.69 1.33 1.72
N VAL A 120 22.91 0.82 1.83
CA VAL A 120 23.75 0.52 0.68
C VAL A 120 23.56 -0.94 0.30
N VAL A 121 23.32 -1.19 -0.97
CA VAL A 121 23.09 -2.52 -1.56
C VAL A 121 24.19 -2.79 -2.57
N GLY A 122 25.07 -3.73 -2.25
CA GLY A 122 26.06 -4.25 -3.20
C GLY A 122 25.38 -5.29 -4.10
N THR A 123 25.44 -5.11 -5.43
CA THR A 123 24.83 -6.01 -6.40
C THR A 123 25.50 -5.90 -7.78
N ASN A 124 24.97 -6.57 -8.78
CA ASN A 124 25.47 -6.51 -10.17
C ASN A 124 24.43 -5.87 -11.10
N ASN A 125 24.80 -5.63 -12.37
CA ASN A 125 23.93 -5.01 -13.38
C ASN A 125 22.65 -5.82 -13.67
N GLU A 126 22.69 -7.14 -13.48
CA GLU A 126 21.51 -8.00 -13.67
C GLU A 126 20.36 -7.60 -12.73
N TYR A 127 20.65 -6.95 -11.60
CA TYR A 127 19.61 -6.46 -10.71
C TYR A 127 18.64 -5.52 -11.44
N PHE A 128 19.17 -4.52 -12.16
CA PHE A 128 18.33 -3.54 -12.88
C PHE A 128 17.65 -4.16 -14.12
N GLU A 129 18.27 -5.14 -14.75
CA GLU A 129 17.73 -5.79 -15.95
C GLU A 129 16.65 -6.83 -15.65
N LYS A 130 16.84 -7.60 -14.57
CA LYS A 130 16.03 -8.79 -14.28
C LYS A 130 14.99 -8.57 -13.19
N ILE A 131 15.27 -7.70 -12.21
CA ILE A 131 14.30 -7.43 -11.15
C ILE A 131 13.11 -6.65 -11.72
N LYS A 132 11.94 -7.09 -11.31
CA LYS A 132 10.66 -6.48 -11.69
C LYS A 132 9.88 -6.14 -10.44
N TYR A 133 9.10 -5.09 -10.53
CA TYR A 133 8.19 -4.67 -9.47
C TYR A 133 6.78 -4.52 -10.05
N SER A 134 5.78 -4.35 -9.22
CA SER A 134 4.38 -4.15 -9.61
C SER A 134 4.03 -4.73 -10.99
N ARG A 135 3.21 -5.76 -11.07
CA ARG A 135 2.78 -6.39 -12.33
C ARG A 135 3.90 -6.63 -13.38
N LYS A 136 5.13 -6.88 -12.93
CA LYS A 136 6.31 -7.15 -13.78
C LYS A 136 6.82 -5.93 -14.58
N LYS A 137 6.68 -4.72 -14.06
CA LYS A 137 7.38 -3.55 -14.59
C LYS A 137 8.89 -3.72 -14.34
N SER A 138 9.71 -3.38 -15.30
CA SER A 138 11.17 -3.35 -15.16
C SER A 138 11.61 -2.16 -14.33
N VAL A 139 12.71 -2.30 -13.62
CA VAL A 139 13.39 -1.19 -12.95
C VAL A 139 14.08 -0.36 -14.03
N GLU A 140 13.68 0.87 -14.20
CA GLU A 140 14.19 1.77 -15.23
C GLU A 140 15.01 2.89 -14.59
N LEU A 141 15.99 3.40 -15.32
CA LEU A 141 16.75 4.59 -14.96
C LEU A 141 16.01 5.84 -15.45
N ALA A 142 15.79 6.80 -14.56
CA ALA A 142 15.28 8.12 -14.94
C ALA A 142 16.37 8.96 -15.60
N GLN A 143 17.62 8.80 -15.11
CA GLN A 143 18.78 9.53 -15.61
C GLN A 143 20.04 8.65 -15.53
N GLY A 144 20.99 8.89 -16.44
CA GLY A 144 22.29 8.22 -16.41
C GLY A 144 22.27 6.78 -16.91
N LYS A 145 23.14 5.95 -16.37
CA LYS A 145 23.34 4.54 -16.73
C LYS A 145 23.58 3.68 -15.47
N SER A 146 23.45 2.35 -15.65
CA SER A 146 23.87 1.37 -14.63
C SER A 146 25.39 1.37 -14.45
N PHE A 147 25.91 0.50 -13.57
CA PHE A 147 27.34 0.43 -13.29
C PHE A 147 28.17 0.22 -14.55
N SER A 148 29.15 1.08 -14.76
CA SER A 148 30.19 0.94 -15.79
C SER A 148 31.58 0.69 -15.16
N GLY A 149 31.76 1.13 -13.91
CA GLY A 149 32.96 1.00 -13.12
C GLY A 149 32.69 0.50 -11.70
N VAL A 150 33.75 0.15 -10.99
CA VAL A 150 33.68 -0.38 -9.62
C VAL A 150 33.16 0.66 -8.63
N PHE A 151 33.46 1.93 -8.86
CA PHE A 151 33.05 3.06 -8.02
C PHE A 151 31.81 3.80 -8.54
N ASP A 152 31.07 3.21 -9.45
CA ASP A 152 29.80 3.76 -9.88
C ASP A 152 28.70 3.44 -8.86
N VAL A 153 27.84 4.43 -8.63
CA VAL A 153 26.67 4.28 -7.78
C VAL A 153 25.39 4.62 -8.57
N VAL A 154 24.34 3.86 -8.30
CA VAL A 154 23.00 4.13 -8.77
C VAL A 154 22.11 4.44 -7.57
N LEU A 155 21.46 5.60 -7.59
CA LEU A 155 20.60 6.05 -6.49
C LEU A 155 19.14 5.66 -6.74
N GLY A 156 18.46 5.23 -5.68
CA GLY A 156 17.01 5.18 -5.67
C GLY A 156 16.42 6.59 -5.79
N SER A 157 15.25 6.71 -6.39
CA SER A 157 14.61 8.01 -6.68
C SER A 157 14.42 8.87 -5.43
N VAL A 158 14.01 8.27 -4.31
CA VAL A 158 13.80 8.98 -3.03
C VAL A 158 15.12 9.45 -2.42
N VAL A 159 16.18 8.65 -2.56
CA VAL A 159 17.51 9.04 -2.06
C VAL A 159 18.03 10.25 -2.82
N ALA A 160 17.96 10.20 -4.16
CA ALA A 160 18.42 11.30 -5.01
C ALA A 160 17.63 12.59 -4.74
N GLU A 161 16.30 12.50 -4.61
CA GLU A 161 15.43 13.66 -4.34
C GLU A 161 15.68 14.26 -2.96
N LYS A 162 15.72 13.42 -1.90
CA LYS A 162 15.84 13.94 -0.52
C LYS A 162 17.21 14.45 -0.16
N LEU A 163 18.25 13.92 -0.78
CA LEU A 163 19.64 14.35 -0.53
C LEU A 163 20.16 15.31 -1.60
N ASP A 164 19.29 15.69 -2.56
CA ASP A 164 19.59 16.64 -3.64
C ASP A 164 20.80 16.25 -4.48
N TYR A 165 20.90 14.94 -4.85
CA TYR A 165 21.99 14.41 -5.66
C TYR A 165 21.66 14.44 -7.15
N SER A 166 22.69 14.77 -7.94
CA SER A 166 22.69 14.80 -9.40
C SER A 166 23.73 13.83 -9.97
N LEU A 167 23.64 13.54 -11.27
CA LEU A 167 24.63 12.73 -11.97
C LEU A 167 26.02 13.38 -11.88
N GLY A 168 27.02 12.59 -11.55
CA GLY A 168 28.40 13.01 -11.41
C GLY A 168 28.81 13.45 -9.99
N ASP A 169 27.86 13.56 -9.07
CA ASP A 169 28.18 13.86 -7.66
C ASP A 169 28.96 12.72 -7.02
N ASN A 170 29.82 13.09 -6.06
CA ASN A 170 30.58 12.10 -5.27
C ASN A 170 29.88 11.86 -3.94
N ILE A 171 29.78 10.57 -3.57
CA ILE A 171 29.21 10.16 -2.29
C ILE A 171 30.18 9.25 -1.53
N GLY A 172 30.20 9.40 -0.20
CA GLY A 172 30.90 8.51 0.73
C GLY A 172 29.97 7.42 1.25
N ILE A 173 30.52 6.28 1.61
CA ILE A 173 29.79 5.16 2.22
C ILE A 173 30.34 4.94 3.62
N SER A 174 29.44 4.84 4.60
CA SER A 174 29.75 4.61 6.00
C SER A 174 29.48 3.16 6.40
N HIS A 175 30.35 2.58 7.21
CA HIS A 175 30.14 1.24 7.76
C HIS A 175 29.08 1.27 8.88
N GLY A 176 28.14 0.36 8.80
CA GLY A 176 27.03 0.24 9.75
C GLY A 176 25.88 1.21 9.49
N LEU A 177 24.87 1.15 10.32
CA LEU A 177 23.78 2.13 10.32
C LEU A 177 24.17 3.27 11.25
N SER A 178 24.57 4.40 10.70
CA SER A 178 24.46 5.66 11.43
C SER A 178 22.98 5.91 11.65
N GLU A 179 22.47 5.67 12.85
CA GLU A 179 21.13 6.12 13.22
C GLU A 179 21.10 7.63 13.04
N VAL A 180 20.33 8.10 12.08
CA VAL A 180 19.93 9.51 12.02
C VAL A 180 19.18 9.77 13.32
N GLY A 181 19.81 10.48 14.24
CA GLY A 181 19.40 10.61 15.62
C GLY A 181 17.98 11.08 15.79
N ILE A 182 17.18 10.25 16.42
CA ILE A 182 16.16 10.71 17.35
C ILE A 182 16.85 10.74 18.73
N THR A 183 17.79 11.64 18.90
CA THR A 183 18.22 12.07 20.22
C THR A 183 17.37 13.27 20.61
N HIS A 184 16.27 13.00 21.30
CA HIS A 184 15.75 13.98 22.25
C HIS A 184 16.83 14.17 23.32
N SER A 185 17.70 15.14 23.08
CA SER A 185 18.70 15.59 24.04
C SER A 185 17.99 16.34 25.17
N PHE A 186 17.71 15.66 26.27
CA PHE A 186 17.50 16.31 27.57
C PHE A 186 18.83 16.32 28.30
N THR A 187 19.71 17.20 27.92
CA THR A 187 20.79 17.68 28.83
C THR A 187 21.26 19.04 28.31
N ASN A 188 20.99 20.06 29.12
CA ASN A 188 21.66 21.35 29.05
C ASN A 188 23.12 21.14 29.45
N SER A 189 24.07 21.39 28.55
CA SER A 189 25.39 21.87 28.90
C SER A 189 26.01 22.50 27.64
N ASP A 190 26.30 23.78 27.78
CA ASP A 190 27.13 24.57 26.89
C ASP A 190 28.51 23.97 26.84
N ASP A 191 28.89 23.31 25.75
CA ASP A 191 30.27 23.16 25.28
C ASP A 191 30.21 22.78 23.79
N ALA A 192 30.35 23.82 22.98
CA ALA A 192 30.51 23.71 21.54
C ALA A 192 31.93 23.27 21.22
N HIS A 193 32.10 22.06 20.78
CA HIS A 193 33.17 21.52 19.92
C HIS A 193 32.93 20.02 19.76
N ASP A 194 31.91 19.63 18.99
CA ASP A 194 31.83 18.30 18.41
C ASP A 194 32.14 18.43 16.91
N GLU A 195 33.40 18.37 16.59
CA GLU A 195 33.87 17.82 15.33
C GLU A 195 33.46 16.35 15.31
N HIS A 196 32.25 16.04 14.89
CA HIS A 196 31.90 14.72 14.42
C HIS A 196 32.68 14.52 13.12
N ASP A 197 33.87 13.95 13.25
CA ASP A 197 34.58 13.28 12.18
C ASP A 197 33.61 12.21 11.61
N ASP A 198 32.82 12.63 10.62
CA ASP A 198 32.26 11.71 9.64
C ASP A 198 33.48 11.02 9.03
N HIS A 199 33.76 9.80 9.47
CA HIS A 199 34.73 8.92 8.82
C HIS A 199 34.19 8.56 7.43
N GLU A 200 34.08 9.56 6.56
CA GLU A 200 33.84 9.39 5.14
C GLU A 200 35.01 8.55 4.59
N ASN A 201 34.70 7.33 4.23
CA ASN A 201 35.64 6.46 3.59
C ASN A 201 36.14 7.13 2.30
N THR A 202 37.46 7.21 2.14
CA THR A 202 38.17 7.99 1.11
C THR A 202 37.97 7.51 -0.33
N ALA A 203 37.24 6.41 -0.56
CA ALA A 203 36.84 5.98 -1.89
C ALA A 203 35.54 6.69 -2.27
N GLY A 204 35.64 7.82 -2.96
CA GLY A 204 34.49 8.52 -3.51
C GLY A 204 33.80 7.68 -4.58
N PHE A 205 32.52 7.40 -4.38
CA PHE A 205 31.65 6.81 -5.41
C PHE A 205 31.02 7.93 -6.22
N THR A 206 30.93 7.73 -7.54
CA THR A 206 30.34 8.70 -8.44
C THR A 206 28.92 8.29 -8.83
N VAL A 207 27.96 9.19 -8.73
CA VAL A 207 26.58 8.95 -9.15
C VAL A 207 26.51 8.78 -10.67
N ALA A 208 26.40 7.53 -11.11
CA ALA A 208 26.32 7.15 -12.52
C ALA A 208 24.88 7.10 -13.03
N GLY A 209 23.91 6.85 -12.14
CA GLY A 209 22.51 6.77 -12.50
C GLY A 209 21.55 7.04 -11.36
N ILE A 210 20.33 7.42 -11.71
CA ILE A 210 19.22 7.63 -10.78
C ILE A 210 18.02 6.83 -11.31
N LEU A 211 17.42 6.00 -10.44
CA LEU A 211 16.28 5.17 -10.79
C LEU A 211 15.01 6.00 -10.95
N ALA A 212 14.14 5.58 -11.86
CA ALA A 212 12.78 6.08 -11.91
C ALA A 212 11.98 5.62 -10.66
N PRO A 213 11.02 6.43 -10.16
CA PRO A 213 10.22 6.07 -9.01
C PRO A 213 9.48 4.74 -9.21
N THR A 214 9.71 3.80 -8.31
CA THR A 214 9.05 2.48 -8.34
C THR A 214 7.94 2.37 -7.29
N GLY A 215 7.97 3.22 -6.26
CA GLY A 215 7.13 3.14 -5.09
C GLY A 215 7.38 1.89 -4.24
N THR A 216 8.56 1.33 -4.32
CA THR A 216 9.00 0.17 -3.55
C THR A 216 10.23 0.52 -2.71
N PRO A 217 10.68 -0.36 -1.81
CA PRO A 217 11.93 -0.15 -1.08
C PRO A 217 13.16 0.13 -1.97
N ILE A 218 13.11 -0.23 -3.24
CA ILE A 218 14.14 0.05 -4.25
C ILE A 218 14.45 1.56 -4.30
N ASP A 219 13.45 2.42 -4.13
CA ASP A 219 13.61 3.87 -4.20
C ASP A 219 14.38 4.45 -3.00
N ASN A 220 14.47 3.70 -1.89
CA ASN A 220 15.10 4.12 -0.64
C ASN A 220 16.48 3.48 -0.42
N ALA A 221 17.17 3.10 -1.48
CA ALA A 221 18.48 2.47 -1.39
C ALA A 221 19.51 3.15 -2.28
N VAL A 222 20.77 2.95 -1.90
CA VAL A 222 21.96 3.31 -2.68
C VAL A 222 22.54 2.02 -3.22
N TYR A 223 22.66 1.89 -4.54
CA TYR A 223 23.17 0.70 -5.19
C TYR A 223 24.60 0.91 -5.63
N ILE A 224 25.49 -0.02 -5.29
CA ILE A 224 26.89 -0.03 -5.72
C ILE A 224 27.22 -1.37 -6.39
N HIS A 225 28.20 -1.36 -7.26
CA HIS A 225 28.70 -2.60 -7.83
C HIS A 225 29.28 -3.50 -6.71
N ILE A 226 29.03 -4.81 -6.78
CA ILE A 226 29.43 -5.73 -5.71
C ILE A 226 30.94 -5.72 -5.44
N ASN A 227 31.74 -5.53 -6.49
CA ASN A 227 33.19 -5.38 -6.36
C ASN A 227 33.55 -4.04 -5.69
N GLY A 228 32.73 -3.00 -5.87
CA GLY A 228 32.87 -1.72 -5.17
C GLY A 228 32.58 -1.85 -3.68
N TYR A 229 31.60 -2.70 -3.35
CA TYR A 229 31.34 -3.05 -1.95
C TYR A 229 32.59 -3.66 -1.28
N GLU A 230 33.24 -4.61 -1.95
CA GLU A 230 34.47 -5.23 -1.44
C GLU A 230 35.64 -4.22 -1.40
N ALA A 231 35.70 -3.29 -2.37
CA ALA A 231 36.75 -2.24 -2.40
C ALA A 231 36.68 -1.34 -1.18
N VAL A 232 35.50 -0.99 -0.69
CA VAL A 232 35.29 -0.18 0.53
C VAL A 232 35.85 -0.92 1.77
N HIS A 233 35.75 -2.24 1.80
CA HIS A 233 36.17 -3.06 2.94
C HIS A 233 37.68 -3.41 2.92
N LYS A 234 38.39 -3.12 1.82
CA LYS A 234 39.83 -3.32 1.77
C LYS A 234 40.56 -2.37 2.72
N GLY A 235 41.39 -2.92 3.57
CA GLY A 235 42.09 -2.19 4.62
C GLY A 235 41.35 -2.10 5.96
N TRP A 236 40.15 -2.67 6.05
CA TRP A 236 39.37 -2.74 7.28
C TRP A 236 39.43 -4.13 7.90
N ILE A 237 39.70 -4.20 9.21
CA ILE A 237 39.68 -5.44 10.00
C ILE A 237 38.88 -5.19 11.28
N GLY A 238 37.82 -6.00 11.48
CA GLY A 238 36.99 -5.90 12.67
C GLY A 238 36.21 -4.56 12.83
N GLY A 239 35.91 -3.87 11.73
CA GLY A 239 35.22 -2.59 11.77
C GLY A 239 36.11 -1.37 11.99
N GLN A 240 37.42 -1.55 11.98
CA GLN A 240 38.39 -0.46 12.08
C GLN A 240 39.30 -0.42 10.86
N LYS A 241 39.60 0.79 10.38
CA LYS A 241 40.53 1.00 9.28
C LYS A 241 41.98 0.77 9.78
N VAL A 242 42.63 -0.24 9.24
CA VAL A 242 43.98 -0.66 9.65
C VAL A 242 45.02 -0.20 8.65
N VAL A 243 44.67 -0.05 7.36
CA VAL A 243 45.59 0.35 6.30
C VAL A 243 44.92 1.34 5.37
N ASP A 244 45.59 2.44 5.05
CA ASP A 244 45.18 3.34 3.96
C ASP A 244 45.60 2.73 2.63
N VAL A 245 44.63 2.21 1.86
CA VAL A 245 44.85 1.62 0.54
C VAL A 245 44.59 2.69 -0.51
N SER A 246 45.56 2.95 -1.37
CA SER A 246 45.41 3.91 -2.45
C SER A 246 44.37 3.42 -3.47
N SER A 247 43.61 4.32 -4.12
CA SER A 247 42.64 3.97 -5.16
C SER A 247 43.27 3.16 -6.32
N LYS A 248 44.55 3.31 -6.55
CA LYS A 248 45.30 2.57 -7.56
C LYS A 248 45.54 1.11 -7.14
N ASP A 249 45.93 0.90 -5.88
CA ASP A 249 46.17 -0.43 -5.31
C ASP A 249 44.86 -1.21 -5.15
N ILE A 250 43.73 -0.51 -4.97
CA ILE A 250 42.38 -1.09 -4.94
C ILE A 250 42.01 -1.62 -6.31
N LEU A 251 42.25 -0.87 -7.41
CA LEU A 251 41.93 -1.28 -8.77
C LEU A 251 42.77 -2.46 -9.29
N GLU A 252 43.99 -2.64 -8.78
CA GLU A 252 44.87 -3.75 -9.12
C GLU A 252 44.63 -4.99 -8.25
N ALA A 253 43.85 -4.88 -7.21
CA ALA A 253 43.58 -5.96 -6.27
C ALA A 253 42.46 -6.87 -6.77
N ASP A 254 42.46 -8.11 -6.31
CA ASP A 254 41.31 -9.01 -6.48
C ASP A 254 40.13 -8.47 -5.64
N LEU A 255 39.09 -8.02 -6.35
CA LEU A 255 37.85 -7.47 -5.78
C LEU A 255 36.70 -8.48 -5.83
N GLU A 256 37.02 -9.76 -6.02
CA GLU A 256 36.00 -10.79 -5.93
C GLU A 256 35.47 -10.84 -4.48
N PRO A 257 34.15 -10.77 -4.29
CA PRO A 257 33.57 -10.83 -2.96
C PRO A 257 33.93 -12.14 -2.25
N LYS A 258 34.14 -12.08 -0.95
CA LYS A 258 34.29 -13.28 -0.14
C LYS A 258 32.96 -13.83 0.34
N THR A 259 32.09 -12.93 0.74
CA THR A 259 30.78 -13.26 1.28
C THR A 259 29.72 -12.32 0.75
N ILE A 260 28.47 -12.77 0.76
CA ILE A 260 27.29 -11.98 0.40
C ILE A 260 26.18 -12.22 1.43
N SER A 261 25.21 -11.32 1.49
CA SER A 261 24.10 -11.43 2.43
C SER A 261 22.99 -12.37 1.93
N ALA A 262 22.72 -12.37 0.63
CA ALA A 262 21.68 -13.21 0.04
C ALA A 262 21.83 -13.34 -1.49
N ILE A 263 21.08 -14.28 -2.05
CA ILE A 263 20.95 -14.51 -3.49
C ILE A 263 19.47 -14.40 -3.88
N LEU A 264 19.15 -13.54 -4.84
CA LEU A 264 17.83 -13.51 -5.46
C LEU A 264 17.81 -14.49 -6.63
N VAL A 265 16.96 -15.50 -6.60
CA VAL A 265 16.95 -16.59 -7.57
C VAL A 265 15.63 -16.61 -8.33
N SER A 266 15.73 -16.72 -9.66
CA SER A 266 14.61 -17.08 -10.53
C SER A 266 14.84 -18.45 -11.16
N LEU A 267 13.79 -19.25 -11.25
CA LEU A 267 13.86 -20.60 -11.82
C LEU A 267 13.34 -20.64 -13.26
N LYS A 268 13.92 -21.51 -14.07
CA LYS A 268 13.43 -21.79 -15.43
C LYS A 268 12.01 -22.35 -15.39
N ASN A 269 11.71 -23.17 -14.38
CA ASN A 269 10.39 -23.77 -14.20
C ASN A 269 9.93 -23.64 -12.73
N ARG A 270 8.88 -22.88 -12.52
CA ARG A 270 8.29 -22.65 -11.18
C ARG A 270 7.73 -23.90 -10.52
N THR A 271 7.42 -24.95 -11.28
CA THR A 271 6.94 -26.22 -10.69
C THR A 271 8.02 -26.88 -9.83
N LYS A 272 9.30 -26.60 -10.08
CA LYS A 272 10.43 -27.12 -9.32
C LYS A 272 10.78 -26.29 -8.07
N LEU A 273 10.02 -25.23 -7.76
CA LEU A 273 10.31 -24.30 -6.66
C LEU A 273 10.47 -25.01 -5.31
N PHE A 274 9.59 -25.93 -4.98
CA PHE A 274 9.68 -26.68 -3.72
C PHE A 274 10.82 -27.69 -3.70
N GLN A 275 11.18 -28.24 -4.86
CA GLN A 275 12.35 -29.10 -5.00
C GLN A 275 13.63 -28.29 -4.76
N PHE A 276 13.76 -27.15 -5.43
CA PHE A 276 14.87 -26.21 -5.24
C PHE A 276 14.98 -25.78 -3.76
N GLN A 277 13.86 -25.41 -3.14
CA GLN A 277 13.85 -25.03 -1.70
C GLN A 277 14.39 -26.17 -0.83
N ARG A 278 13.99 -27.43 -1.09
CA ARG A 278 14.48 -28.59 -0.33
C ARG A 278 15.96 -28.80 -0.54
N GLU A 279 16.45 -28.69 -1.78
CA GLU A 279 17.84 -28.86 -2.15
C GLU A 279 18.73 -27.83 -1.44
N ILE A 280 18.36 -26.56 -1.50
CA ILE A 280 19.08 -25.47 -0.80
C ILE A 280 19.02 -25.66 0.74
N ASN A 281 17.87 -25.99 1.30
CA ASN A 281 17.76 -26.15 2.76
C ASN A 281 18.51 -27.38 3.28
N SER A 282 18.88 -28.33 2.40
CA SER A 282 19.71 -29.50 2.71
C SER A 282 21.15 -29.36 2.20
N TYR A 283 21.56 -28.18 1.80
CA TYR A 283 22.93 -27.92 1.31
C TYR A 283 23.95 -28.26 2.38
N LYS A 284 24.99 -29.02 2.00
CA LYS A 284 25.89 -29.64 3.00
C LYS A 284 27.08 -28.74 3.38
N SER A 285 27.54 -27.91 2.45
CA SER A 285 28.72 -27.09 2.67
C SER A 285 28.45 -25.91 3.58
N GLU A 286 27.21 -25.39 3.56
CA GLU A 286 26.81 -24.21 4.31
C GLU A 286 25.34 -24.31 4.74
N ALA A 287 25.02 -23.78 5.91
CA ALA A 287 23.65 -23.79 6.43
C ALA A 287 22.80 -22.69 5.77
N LEU A 288 22.00 -23.06 4.78
CA LEU A 288 21.20 -22.15 3.99
C LEU A 288 19.70 -22.24 4.29
N THR A 289 18.98 -21.19 3.94
CA THR A 289 17.50 -21.14 3.87
C THR A 289 17.06 -20.53 2.56
N ALA A 290 16.28 -21.28 1.80
CA ALA A 290 15.60 -20.78 0.62
C ALA A 290 14.18 -20.35 0.98
N VAL A 291 13.90 -19.05 0.87
CA VAL A 291 12.64 -18.42 1.20
C VAL A 291 11.84 -18.17 -0.07
N ILE A 292 10.57 -18.56 -0.09
CA ILE A 292 9.64 -18.28 -1.17
C ILE A 292 8.86 -17.00 -0.82
N PRO A 293 9.14 -15.83 -1.47
CA PRO A 293 8.58 -14.55 -1.05
C PRO A 293 7.06 -14.55 -0.94
N GLY A 294 6.37 -15.10 -1.93
CA GLY A 294 4.91 -15.14 -1.94
C GLY A 294 4.28 -15.92 -0.77
N ILE A 295 4.92 -17.02 -0.33
CA ILE A 295 4.44 -17.84 0.79
C ILE A 295 4.68 -17.11 2.10
N SER A 296 5.89 -16.59 2.32
CA SER A 296 6.26 -15.93 3.58
C SER A 296 5.49 -14.63 3.79
N LEU A 297 5.28 -13.84 2.74
CA LEU A 297 4.40 -12.66 2.80
C LEU A 297 2.94 -13.04 3.05
N SER A 298 2.45 -14.14 2.49
CA SER A 298 1.10 -14.63 2.79
C SER A 298 0.94 -15.02 4.26
N ARG A 299 1.99 -15.59 4.89
CA ARG A 299 2.01 -15.87 6.33
C ARG A 299 1.98 -14.58 7.15
N LEU A 300 2.75 -13.55 6.76
CA LEU A 300 2.72 -12.24 7.39
C LEU A 300 1.30 -11.65 7.38
N TRP A 301 0.62 -11.68 6.22
CA TRP A 301 -0.75 -11.17 6.11
C TRP A 301 -1.76 -11.97 6.93
N LYS A 302 -1.54 -13.24 7.16
CA LYS A 302 -2.37 -14.03 8.10
C LYS A 302 -2.18 -13.58 9.55
N LEU A 303 -0.95 -13.26 9.95
CA LEU A 303 -0.66 -12.74 11.29
C LEU A 303 -1.27 -11.36 11.51
N THR A 304 -1.25 -10.49 10.48
CA THR A 304 -1.85 -9.15 10.51
C THR A 304 -3.37 -9.16 10.28
N GLY A 305 -3.99 -10.32 10.10
CA GLY A 305 -5.43 -10.44 9.83
C GLY A 305 -6.35 -9.83 10.90
N ASN A 306 -5.85 -9.59 12.12
CA ASN A 306 -6.58 -8.84 13.14
C ASN A 306 -6.68 -7.34 12.81
N VAL A 307 -5.68 -6.77 12.13
CA VAL A 307 -5.70 -5.39 11.64
C VAL A 307 -6.80 -5.25 10.55
N ASP A 308 -6.90 -6.21 9.63
CA ASP A 308 -7.97 -6.25 8.64
C ASP A 308 -9.37 -6.31 9.28
N LYS A 309 -9.51 -7.07 10.37
CA LYS A 309 -10.77 -7.12 11.15
C LYS A 309 -11.07 -5.80 11.81
N ALA A 310 -10.08 -5.15 12.42
CA ALA A 310 -10.25 -3.82 13.04
C ALA A 310 -10.72 -2.78 12.02
N PHE A 311 -10.11 -2.74 10.84
CA PHE A 311 -10.56 -1.84 9.77
C PHE A 311 -11.98 -2.15 9.30
N LYS A 312 -12.36 -3.42 9.16
CA LYS A 312 -13.75 -3.79 8.82
C LYS A 312 -14.75 -3.34 9.88
N ILE A 313 -14.39 -3.45 11.15
CA ILE A 313 -15.23 -2.97 12.26
C ILE A 313 -15.37 -1.45 12.19
N ILE A 314 -14.28 -0.71 12.04
CA ILE A 314 -14.29 0.75 11.92
C ILE A 314 -15.19 1.19 10.74
N THR A 315 -15.03 0.57 9.57
CA THR A 315 -15.84 0.88 8.38
C THR A 315 -17.31 0.51 8.57
N ALA A 316 -17.61 -0.57 9.28
CA ALA A 316 -18.99 -0.92 9.65
C ALA A 316 -19.63 0.14 10.56
N PHE A 317 -18.87 0.68 11.54
CA PHE A 317 -19.34 1.79 12.38
C PHE A 317 -19.58 3.07 11.60
N ILE A 318 -18.73 3.39 10.62
CA ILE A 318 -18.91 4.56 9.75
C ILE A 318 -20.23 4.46 8.98
N ILE A 319 -20.54 3.29 8.40
CA ILE A 319 -21.80 3.04 7.72
C ILE A 319 -22.98 3.12 8.71
N LEU A 320 -22.85 2.55 9.89
CA LEU A 320 -23.88 2.62 10.93
C LEU A 320 -24.20 4.07 11.32
N ILE A 321 -23.17 4.88 11.54
CA ILE A 321 -23.35 6.31 11.86
C ILE A 321 -24.08 7.05 10.73
N ALA A 322 -23.73 6.76 9.48
CA ALA A 322 -24.39 7.35 8.32
C ALA A 322 -25.89 6.94 8.22
N LEU A 323 -26.20 5.67 8.50
CA LEU A 323 -27.58 5.18 8.53
C LEU A 323 -28.38 5.80 9.67
N LEU A 324 -27.78 5.95 10.86
CA LEU A 324 -28.41 6.65 12.00
C LEU A 324 -28.65 8.12 11.67
N GLY A 325 -27.71 8.78 11.00
CA GLY A 325 -27.87 10.14 10.51
C GLY A 325 -29.04 10.28 9.53
N MET A 326 -29.14 9.34 8.55
CA MET A 326 -30.25 9.28 7.62
C MET A 326 -31.58 9.07 8.35
N MET A 327 -31.65 8.14 9.31
CA MET A 327 -32.83 7.88 10.11
C MET A 327 -33.24 9.12 10.92
N SER A 328 -32.29 9.76 11.61
CA SER A 328 -32.51 10.96 12.40
C SER A 328 -33.07 12.12 11.55
N MET A 329 -32.47 12.34 10.37
CA MET A 329 -32.91 13.38 9.45
C MET A 329 -34.30 13.08 8.87
N THR A 330 -34.58 11.79 8.60
CA THR A 330 -35.93 11.36 8.17
C THR A 330 -36.95 11.65 9.26
N ILE A 331 -36.68 11.31 10.52
CA ILE A 331 -37.55 11.59 11.67
C ILE A 331 -37.76 13.11 11.82
N ALA A 332 -36.70 13.91 11.77
CA ALA A 332 -36.80 15.38 11.87
C ALA A 332 -37.70 15.98 10.76
N SER A 333 -37.64 15.40 9.56
CA SER A 333 -38.50 15.84 8.43
C SER A 333 -39.99 15.43 8.54
N LEU A 334 -40.33 14.53 9.49
CA LEU A 334 -41.73 14.07 9.65
C LEU A 334 -42.68 15.18 9.99
N ASN A 335 -42.28 16.15 10.81
CA ASN A 335 -43.15 17.27 11.21
C ASN A 335 -43.51 18.16 10.01
N SER A 336 -42.60 18.39 9.08
CA SER A 336 -42.89 19.11 7.83
C SER A 336 -43.76 18.30 6.88
N ARG A 337 -43.70 16.96 6.94
CA ARG A 337 -44.50 16.05 6.11
C ARG A 337 -45.96 15.87 6.56
N ARG A 338 -46.32 16.23 7.80
CA ARG A 338 -47.67 16.05 8.31
C ARG A 338 -48.71 16.69 7.40
N ARG A 339 -48.44 17.88 6.90
CA ARG A 339 -49.35 18.59 5.98
C ARG A 339 -49.48 17.89 4.64
N GLU A 340 -48.39 17.41 4.04
CA GLU A 340 -48.38 16.65 2.78
C GLU A 340 -49.16 15.34 2.92
N MET A 341 -48.96 14.63 4.04
CA MET A 341 -49.65 13.38 4.33
C MET A 341 -51.16 13.60 4.56
N ALA A 342 -51.55 14.70 5.21
CA ALA A 342 -52.96 15.05 5.37
C ALA A 342 -53.65 15.33 4.03
N ILE A 343 -52.96 16.02 3.11
CA ILE A 343 -53.45 16.26 1.75
C ILE A 343 -53.58 14.94 0.99
N LEU A 344 -52.62 14.06 1.04
CA LEU A 344 -52.67 12.76 0.37
C LEU A 344 -53.83 11.91 0.91
N ARG A 345 -54.11 11.95 2.20
CA ARG A 345 -55.26 11.26 2.81
C ARG A 345 -56.57 11.85 2.40
N SER A 346 -56.71 13.17 2.29
CA SER A 346 -57.95 13.81 1.84
C SER A 346 -58.31 13.42 0.40
N VAL A 347 -57.32 13.06 -0.42
CA VAL A 347 -57.48 12.54 -1.78
C VAL A 347 -57.66 11.02 -1.81
N GLY A 348 -57.67 10.31 -0.63
CA GLY A 348 -57.99 8.91 -0.52
C GLY A 348 -56.75 7.96 -0.49
N ALA A 349 -55.52 8.47 -0.25
CA ALA A 349 -54.36 7.61 -0.12
C ALA A 349 -54.42 6.77 1.17
N SER A 350 -54.22 5.46 1.05
CA SER A 350 -54.13 4.56 2.20
C SER A 350 -52.83 4.79 3.00
N PRO A 351 -52.79 4.50 4.31
CA PRO A 351 -51.59 4.61 5.12
C PRO A 351 -50.41 3.78 4.56
N LEU A 352 -50.72 2.62 3.96
CA LEU A 352 -49.71 1.75 3.31
C LEU A 352 -49.07 2.42 2.08
N ASN A 353 -49.86 3.20 1.31
CA ASN A 353 -49.31 3.94 0.17
C ASN A 353 -48.34 5.05 0.62
N ILE A 354 -48.57 5.68 1.77
CA ILE A 354 -47.71 6.70 2.36
C ILE A 354 -46.39 6.07 2.83
N VAL A 355 -46.47 4.91 3.52
CA VAL A 355 -45.28 4.14 3.93
C VAL A 355 -44.51 3.69 2.70
N GLY A 356 -45.18 3.17 1.67
CA GLY A 356 -44.52 2.76 0.43
C GLY A 356 -43.80 3.90 -0.29
N LEU A 357 -44.38 5.11 -0.28
CA LEU A 357 -43.74 6.30 -0.82
C LEU A 357 -42.42 6.62 -0.08
N LEU A 358 -42.41 6.52 1.24
CA LEU A 358 -41.27 6.81 2.11
C LEU A 358 -40.14 5.78 1.94
N LEU A 359 -40.49 4.50 1.84
CA LEU A 359 -39.55 3.43 1.55
C LEU A 359 -38.92 3.58 0.16
N SER A 360 -39.74 3.93 -0.85
CA SER A 360 -39.22 4.15 -2.21
C SER A 360 -38.29 5.37 -2.28
N GLU A 361 -38.58 6.44 -1.54
CA GLU A 361 -37.68 7.60 -1.40
C GLU A 361 -36.33 7.22 -0.80
N SER A 362 -36.34 6.42 0.27
CA SER A 362 -35.09 5.99 0.92
C SER A 362 -34.23 5.10 0.01
N VAL A 363 -34.85 4.23 -0.80
CA VAL A 363 -34.13 3.41 -1.79
C VAL A 363 -33.48 4.28 -2.86
N ILE A 364 -34.20 5.28 -3.38
CA ILE A 364 -33.68 6.19 -4.40
C ILE A 364 -32.50 6.99 -3.83
N ILE A 365 -32.66 7.56 -2.64
CA ILE A 365 -31.59 8.33 -1.96
C ILE A 365 -30.37 7.43 -1.72
N SER A 366 -30.55 6.20 -1.25
CA SER A 366 -29.43 5.31 -0.97
C SER A 366 -28.71 4.85 -2.24
N ILE A 367 -29.44 4.55 -3.33
CA ILE A 367 -28.81 4.22 -4.62
C ILE A 367 -28.03 5.42 -5.15
N PHE A 368 -28.63 6.61 -5.11
CA PHE A 368 -27.95 7.83 -5.57
C PHE A 368 -26.72 8.14 -4.74
N SER A 369 -26.79 7.94 -3.41
CA SER A 369 -25.65 8.10 -2.51
C SER A 369 -24.55 7.07 -2.78
N CYS A 370 -24.88 5.82 -3.12
CA CYS A 370 -23.90 4.81 -3.50
C CYS A 370 -23.18 5.18 -4.79
N VAL A 371 -23.91 5.64 -5.80
CA VAL A 371 -23.33 6.07 -7.08
C VAL A 371 -22.42 7.29 -6.85
N LEU A 372 -22.92 8.30 -6.14
CA LEU A 372 -22.16 9.52 -5.84
C LEU A 372 -20.93 9.21 -4.98
N GLY A 373 -21.05 8.34 -3.97
CA GLY A 373 -19.95 7.90 -3.11
C GLY A 373 -18.85 7.17 -3.90
N TYR A 374 -19.27 6.34 -4.86
CA TYR A 374 -18.31 5.65 -5.74
C TYR A 374 -17.60 6.63 -6.70
N ILE A 375 -18.34 7.60 -7.26
CA ILE A 375 -17.76 8.67 -8.09
C ILE A 375 -16.79 9.53 -7.27
N LEU A 376 -17.15 9.88 -6.04
CA LEU A 376 -16.30 10.66 -5.14
C LEU A 376 -15.00 9.90 -4.80
N MET A 377 -15.06 8.59 -4.57
CA MET A 377 -13.88 7.75 -4.41
C MET A 377 -12.97 7.82 -5.66
N ILE A 378 -13.53 7.66 -6.85
CA ILE A 378 -12.75 7.74 -8.11
C ILE A 378 -12.08 9.11 -8.23
N PHE A 379 -12.80 10.18 -7.93
CA PHE A 379 -12.29 11.55 -7.96
C PHE A 379 -11.10 11.73 -6.99
N ILE A 380 -11.26 11.30 -5.74
CA ILE A 380 -10.20 11.37 -4.72
C ILE A 380 -8.98 10.56 -5.15
N PHE A 381 -9.17 9.38 -5.72
CA PHE A 381 -8.07 8.55 -6.20
C PHE A 381 -7.38 9.15 -7.43
N TYR A 382 -8.13 9.76 -8.33
CA TYR A 382 -7.55 10.38 -9.52
C TYR A 382 -6.57 11.50 -9.15
N PHE A 383 -6.92 12.36 -8.19
CA PHE A 383 -6.04 13.42 -7.71
C PHE A 383 -4.98 12.93 -6.72
N GLY A 384 -5.29 11.93 -5.90
CA GLY A 384 -4.38 11.38 -4.89
C GLY A 384 -3.39 10.34 -5.42
N LYS A 385 -3.60 9.81 -6.62
CA LYS A 385 -2.81 8.71 -7.18
C LYS A 385 -1.31 9.01 -7.19
N THR A 386 -0.90 10.09 -7.85
CA THR A 386 0.51 10.47 -7.98
C THR A 386 1.16 10.70 -6.62
N TYR A 387 0.44 11.33 -5.69
CA TYR A 387 0.93 11.56 -4.34
C TYR A 387 1.15 10.25 -3.56
N LEU A 388 0.22 9.30 -3.64
CA LEU A 388 0.33 8.00 -2.97
C LEU A 388 1.37 7.09 -3.61
N GLU A 389 1.51 7.13 -4.92
CA GLU A 389 2.54 6.36 -5.63
C GLU A 389 3.94 6.87 -5.32
N ASN A 390 4.18 8.19 -5.37
CA ASN A 390 5.51 8.77 -5.18
C ASN A 390 5.96 8.78 -3.71
N ASN A 391 5.06 9.06 -2.75
CA ASN A 391 5.46 9.19 -1.34
C ASN A 391 5.34 7.91 -0.52
N TYR A 392 4.43 7.00 -0.89
CA TYR A 392 4.12 5.80 -0.10
C TYR A 392 4.27 4.49 -0.87
N GLY A 393 4.57 4.55 -2.16
CA GLY A 393 4.67 3.35 -2.99
C GLY A 393 3.38 2.55 -3.11
N ILE A 394 2.25 3.20 -2.88
CA ILE A 394 0.94 2.55 -2.95
C ILE A 394 0.40 2.72 -4.36
N PHE A 395 0.52 1.67 -5.17
CA PHE A 395 -0.07 1.64 -6.50
C PHE A 395 -1.56 1.40 -6.40
N LEU A 396 -2.35 2.47 -6.63
CA LEU A 396 -3.79 2.37 -6.68
C LEU A 396 -4.23 1.67 -7.95
N GLU A 397 -4.65 0.43 -7.84
CA GLU A 397 -5.11 -0.38 -8.95
C GLU A 397 -6.63 -0.43 -9.02
N GLY A 398 -7.14 -0.16 -10.22
CA GLY A 398 -8.49 -0.53 -10.63
C GLY A 398 -9.62 0.33 -10.10
N TYR A 399 -10.02 1.29 -10.91
CA TYR A 399 -11.29 2.03 -10.73
C TYR A 399 -12.52 1.20 -11.15
N SER A 400 -12.33 -0.06 -11.57
CA SER A 400 -13.42 -0.91 -12.02
C SER A 400 -14.25 -1.46 -10.86
N LEU A 401 -15.56 -1.49 -11.05
CA LEU A 401 -16.49 -2.14 -10.14
C LEU A 401 -16.20 -3.64 -10.08
N LYS A 402 -15.88 -4.13 -8.88
CA LYS A 402 -15.72 -5.55 -8.62
C LYS A 402 -17.05 -6.15 -8.16
N ASN A 403 -17.23 -7.46 -8.35
CA ASN A 403 -18.41 -8.17 -7.85
C ASN A 403 -18.63 -8.00 -6.33
N TYR A 404 -17.56 -7.78 -5.58
CA TYR A 404 -17.62 -7.50 -4.15
C TYR A 404 -18.25 -6.14 -3.86
N ASP A 405 -17.93 -5.11 -4.64
CA ASP A 405 -18.49 -3.75 -4.48
C ASP A 405 -19.99 -3.75 -4.68
N ILE A 406 -20.47 -4.49 -5.70
CA ILE A 406 -21.91 -4.64 -5.98
C ILE A 406 -22.62 -5.29 -4.79
N LYS A 407 -22.04 -6.33 -4.19
CA LYS A 407 -22.62 -6.97 -2.99
C LYS A 407 -22.73 -5.98 -1.83
N ILE A 408 -21.72 -5.13 -1.62
CA ILE A 408 -21.74 -4.11 -0.57
C ILE A 408 -22.80 -3.06 -0.85
N ILE A 409 -22.91 -2.57 -2.07
CA ILE A 409 -23.96 -1.63 -2.46
C ILE A 409 -25.35 -2.20 -2.16
N VAL A 410 -25.59 -3.46 -2.51
CA VAL A 410 -26.86 -4.14 -2.20
C VAL A 410 -27.10 -4.21 -0.69
N VAL A 411 -26.09 -4.56 0.10
CA VAL A 411 -26.19 -4.58 1.57
C VAL A 411 -26.52 -3.19 2.11
N ILE A 412 -25.87 -2.13 1.63
CA ILE A 412 -26.12 -0.75 2.07
C ILE A 412 -27.56 -0.34 1.74
N VAL A 413 -28.07 -0.66 0.55
CA VAL A 413 -29.45 -0.36 0.15
C VAL A 413 -30.45 -1.11 1.04
N ILE A 414 -30.22 -2.39 1.32
CA ILE A 414 -31.09 -3.17 2.21
C ILE A 414 -31.06 -2.61 3.64
N THR A 415 -29.89 -2.29 4.17
CA THR A 415 -29.78 -1.75 5.54
C THR A 415 -30.37 -0.35 5.64
N SER A 416 -30.29 0.48 4.60
CA SER A 416 -30.95 1.79 4.56
C SER A 416 -32.48 1.64 4.53
N LEU A 417 -32.99 0.66 3.81
CA LEU A 417 -34.41 0.33 3.81
C LEU A 417 -34.89 -0.09 5.20
N LEU A 418 -34.14 -0.99 5.86
CA LEU A 418 -34.43 -1.42 7.23
C LEU A 418 -34.41 -0.25 8.24
N ALA A 419 -33.44 0.64 8.13
CA ALA A 419 -33.33 1.84 8.96
C ALA A 419 -34.54 2.77 8.80
N THR A 420 -35.12 2.84 7.60
CA THR A 420 -36.29 3.67 7.29
C THR A 420 -37.62 3.05 7.79
N ILE A 421 -37.66 1.75 8.10
CA ILE A 421 -38.86 1.10 8.65
C ILE A 421 -39.29 1.74 9.98
N ILE A 422 -38.33 2.12 10.83
CA ILE A 422 -38.65 2.75 12.13
C ILE A 422 -39.45 4.05 11.97
N PRO A 423 -38.98 5.06 11.22
CA PRO A 423 -39.75 6.25 10.94
C PRO A 423 -41.05 5.95 10.17
N ALA A 424 -41.05 4.94 9.29
CA ALA A 424 -42.24 4.54 8.54
C ALA A 424 -43.37 4.01 9.45
N ILE A 425 -43.00 3.18 10.45
CA ILE A 425 -43.98 2.70 11.47
C ILE A 425 -44.49 3.89 12.31
N GLN A 426 -43.65 4.83 12.64
CA GLN A 426 -44.04 6.02 13.40
C GLN A 426 -45.09 6.85 12.62
N ILE A 427 -44.87 7.03 11.32
CA ILE A 427 -45.86 7.69 10.45
C ILE A 427 -47.14 6.90 10.38
N TYR A 428 -47.07 5.59 10.17
CA TYR A 428 -48.25 4.73 10.11
C TYR A 428 -49.14 4.86 11.36
N ARG A 429 -48.50 4.82 12.54
CA ARG A 429 -49.20 4.98 13.84
C ARG A 429 -49.81 6.37 14.02
N ASN A 430 -49.07 7.43 13.66
CA ASN A 430 -49.54 8.81 13.79
C ASN A 430 -50.72 9.09 12.82
N THR A 431 -50.62 8.57 11.58
CA THR A 431 -51.71 8.71 10.60
C THR A 431 -52.99 7.98 11.01
N LEU A 432 -52.92 6.91 11.78
CA LEU A 432 -54.11 6.23 12.32
C LEU A 432 -54.72 7.03 13.50
N ARG A 433 -53.89 7.66 14.35
CA ARG A 433 -54.35 8.45 15.50
C ARG A 433 -55.05 9.74 15.06
N ASP A 434 -54.46 10.49 14.13
CA ASP A 434 -55.01 11.75 13.63
C ASP A 434 -56.35 11.56 12.86
N GLY A 435 -56.68 10.31 12.50
CA GLY A 435 -57.97 9.94 11.87
C GLY A 435 -59.09 9.67 12.86
N LEU A 436 -58.80 9.58 14.17
CA LEU A 436 -59.77 9.28 15.21
C LEU A 436 -60.09 10.50 16.12
N ASP A 437 -59.23 11.54 16.11
CA ASP A 437 -59.47 12.78 16.80
C ASP A 437 -60.23 13.77 15.91
N VAL A 438 -61.54 13.61 15.85
CA VAL A 438 -62.45 14.70 15.45
C VAL A 438 -62.47 15.68 16.63
N LYS A 439 -61.62 16.70 16.58
CA LYS A 439 -61.79 17.84 17.51
C LYS A 439 -63.09 18.53 17.14
N SER A 440 -64.13 18.21 17.92
CA SER A 440 -65.34 19.03 18.06
C SER A 440 -65.02 20.41 18.59
#